data_e5fccfe665a152e29a83d669f574b850
#
_entry.id   e5fccfe665a152e29a83d669f574b850
#
_cell.length_a   1.000
_cell.length_b   1.000
_cell.length_c   1.000
_cell.angle_alpha   90.00
_cell.angle_beta   90.00
_cell.angle_gamma   90.00
#
_symmetry.space_group_name_H-M   'P 1'
#
loop_
_entity.id
_entity.type
_entity.pdbx_description
1 polymer ?
#
loop_
_entity_poly.entity_id
_entity_poly.type
_entity_poly.pdbx_seq_one_letter_code
_entity_poly.pdbx_strand_id
1 'polypeptide(L)'
;MKELINEFNSFISKWGFDVNRVFDDFLSYIIWLHTLPEYGHSIEGWKYTREQSKTFFDLYKILISVFQKELKHKQWFDPFGDIYEELIASRGRRSSNGQFFTPYGLCELMAEITYAPQIQKGKKCLVSDPTCGSGRTLLAFHVRHLGNYLVAEDIDRTCCLMTVCNFILHGVEGEVIWHNSLEPDSFFGAWKTNEFLNHVSKYNGLPHCREISFEDSTLKRMNDKSKQVQRIRMRLEEQKKALVSRLKYISLISSKTAEDRALARELTRKINNIKKILRKYE
;
A
#
# COMPACT_ATOMS: atom_id res chain seq x y z
N MET A 1 -19.63 12.53 -12.91
CA MET A 1 -18.58 11.88 -13.74
C MET A 1 -18.60 12.38 -15.19
N LYS A 2 -19.69 12.30 -15.95
CA LYS A 2 -19.74 12.72 -17.39
C LYS A 2 -19.19 14.13 -17.66
N GLU A 3 -19.53 15.10 -16.82
CA GLU A 3 -19.05 16.49 -16.94
C GLU A 3 -17.51 16.52 -16.85
N LEU A 4 -16.92 15.87 -15.85
CA LEU A 4 -15.49 15.81 -15.66
C LEU A 4 -14.78 15.16 -16.86
N ILE A 5 -15.31 14.04 -17.37
CA ILE A 5 -14.77 13.36 -18.56
C ILE A 5 -14.84 14.27 -19.81
N ASN A 6 -15.93 15.00 -19.98
CA ASN A 6 -16.09 15.93 -21.11
C ASN A 6 -15.06 17.07 -21.03
N GLU A 7 -14.81 17.63 -19.85
CA GLU A 7 -13.80 18.68 -19.66
C GLU A 7 -12.38 18.16 -19.91
N PHE A 8 -12.03 16.94 -19.45
CA PHE A 8 -10.77 16.31 -19.82
C PHE A 8 -10.62 16.16 -21.33
N ASN A 9 -11.65 15.64 -22.01
CA ASN A 9 -11.63 15.46 -23.45
C ASN A 9 -11.51 16.80 -24.19
N SER A 10 -12.21 17.83 -23.74
CA SER A 10 -12.11 19.19 -24.30
C SER A 10 -10.70 19.75 -24.15
N PHE A 11 -10.10 19.63 -22.98
CA PHE A 11 -8.74 20.10 -22.71
C PHE A 11 -7.71 19.37 -23.57
N ILE A 12 -7.79 18.04 -23.62
CA ILE A 12 -6.89 17.19 -24.43
C ILE A 12 -7.00 17.55 -25.91
N SER A 13 -8.24 17.67 -26.43
CA SER A 13 -8.49 17.98 -27.84
C SER A 13 -8.06 19.39 -28.21
N LYS A 14 -8.34 20.39 -27.36
CA LYS A 14 -7.96 21.79 -27.60
C LYS A 14 -6.46 21.98 -27.77
N TRP A 15 -5.67 21.25 -27.00
CA TRP A 15 -4.22 21.46 -26.93
C TRP A 15 -3.38 20.33 -27.56
N GLY A 16 -4.02 19.27 -28.04
CA GLY A 16 -3.34 18.12 -28.67
C GLY A 16 -2.46 17.32 -27.72
N PHE A 17 -2.82 17.26 -26.44
CA PHE A 17 -2.04 16.54 -25.44
C PHE A 17 -2.31 15.04 -25.46
N ASP A 18 -1.32 14.26 -24.98
CA ASP A 18 -1.52 12.82 -24.69
C ASP A 18 -2.39 12.64 -23.44
N VAL A 19 -3.37 11.74 -23.54
CA VAL A 19 -4.35 11.53 -22.47
C VAL A 19 -3.73 10.97 -21.21
N ASN A 20 -2.77 10.03 -21.32
CA ASN A 20 -2.12 9.43 -20.14
C ASN A 20 -1.31 10.50 -19.40
N ARG A 21 -0.57 11.30 -20.15
CA ARG A 21 0.21 12.38 -19.59
C ARG A 21 -0.66 13.40 -18.86
N VAL A 22 -1.76 13.86 -19.47
CA VAL A 22 -2.67 14.83 -18.83
C VAL A 22 -3.28 14.25 -17.56
N PHE A 23 -3.60 12.97 -17.57
CA PHE A 23 -4.13 12.31 -16.38
C PHE A 23 -3.08 12.20 -15.26
N ASP A 24 -1.87 11.77 -15.54
CA ASP A 24 -0.77 11.72 -14.57
C ASP A 24 -0.42 13.11 -14.01
N ASP A 25 -0.40 14.13 -14.90
CA ASP A 25 -0.16 15.52 -14.50
C ASP A 25 -1.30 16.05 -13.62
N PHE A 26 -2.55 15.62 -13.86
CA PHE A 26 -3.69 15.97 -13.01
C PHE A 26 -3.59 15.33 -11.62
N LEU A 27 -3.22 14.07 -11.54
CA LEU A 27 -2.97 13.40 -10.25
C LEU A 27 -1.83 14.11 -9.49
N SER A 28 -0.74 14.43 -10.19
CA SER A 28 0.40 15.16 -9.62
C SER A 28 0.00 16.56 -9.15
N TYR A 29 -0.89 17.24 -9.87
CA TYR A 29 -1.44 18.53 -9.48
C TYR A 29 -2.26 18.45 -8.18
N ILE A 30 -3.10 17.41 -8.02
CA ILE A 30 -3.87 17.19 -6.80
C ILE A 30 -2.92 16.91 -5.63
N ILE A 31 -1.94 16.05 -5.80
CA ILE A 31 -0.93 15.75 -4.79
C ILE A 31 -0.21 17.03 -4.37
N TRP A 32 0.21 17.86 -5.32
CA TRP A 32 0.84 19.16 -5.05
C TRP A 32 -0.06 20.09 -4.25
N LEU A 33 -1.35 20.19 -4.59
CA LEU A 33 -2.33 21.02 -3.86
C LEU A 33 -2.46 20.60 -2.39
N HIS A 34 -2.22 19.32 -2.10
CA HIS A 34 -2.35 18.74 -0.76
C HIS A 34 -0.99 18.48 -0.10
N THR A 35 0.11 18.80 -0.76
CA THR A 35 1.44 18.69 -0.14
C THR A 35 1.62 19.79 0.89
N LEU A 36 2.09 19.39 2.09
CA LEU A 36 2.34 20.35 3.16
C LEU A 36 3.43 21.36 2.77
N PRO A 37 3.26 22.66 3.10
CA PRO A 37 4.16 23.73 2.68
C PRO A 37 5.64 23.51 2.96
N GLU A 38 5.96 22.85 4.07
CA GLU A 38 7.33 22.54 4.47
C GLU A 38 8.03 21.49 3.60
N TYR A 39 7.29 20.76 2.74
CA TYR A 39 7.84 19.68 1.89
C TYR A 39 7.98 20.06 0.41
N GLY A 40 7.76 21.33 0.09
CA GLY A 40 7.97 21.85 -1.26
C GLY A 40 6.70 22.22 -2.01
N HIS A 41 6.85 23.00 -3.09
CA HIS A 41 5.72 23.61 -3.80
C HIS A 41 5.81 23.53 -5.32
N SER A 42 6.68 22.69 -5.89
CA SER A 42 6.80 22.58 -7.35
C SER A 42 6.43 21.18 -7.83
N ILE A 43 5.72 21.14 -8.97
CA ILE A 43 5.50 19.90 -9.70
C ILE A 43 6.66 19.71 -10.66
N GLU A 44 7.43 18.65 -10.49
CA GLU A 44 8.57 18.36 -11.36
C GLU A 44 8.11 18.21 -12.81
N GLY A 45 8.81 18.86 -13.72
CA GLY A 45 8.50 18.80 -15.16
C GLY A 45 7.21 19.50 -15.58
N TRP A 46 6.60 20.35 -14.73
CA TRP A 46 5.40 21.12 -15.07
C TRP A 46 5.65 22.07 -16.24
N LYS A 47 4.98 21.86 -17.38
CA LYS A 47 5.19 22.60 -18.62
C LYS A 47 3.94 23.33 -19.13
N TYR A 48 2.92 23.45 -18.29
CA TYR A 48 1.67 24.09 -18.66
C TYR A 48 1.73 25.61 -18.49
N THR A 49 1.13 26.31 -19.46
CA THR A 49 0.93 27.77 -19.35
C THR A 49 -0.01 28.09 -18.19
N ARG A 50 -0.11 29.38 -17.84
CA ARG A 50 -1.05 29.85 -16.79
C ARG A 50 -2.50 29.50 -17.12
N GLU A 51 -2.91 29.63 -18.40
CA GLU A 51 -4.27 29.27 -18.86
C GLU A 51 -4.51 27.79 -18.72
N GLN A 52 -3.56 26.96 -19.16
CA GLN A 52 -3.64 25.50 -19.05
C GLN A 52 -3.64 25.04 -17.60
N SER A 53 -2.82 25.64 -16.75
CA SER A 53 -2.79 25.35 -15.32
C SER A 53 -4.12 25.68 -14.60
N LYS A 54 -4.79 26.75 -15.06
CA LYS A 54 -6.12 27.09 -14.56
C LYS A 54 -7.12 25.98 -14.85
N THR A 55 -7.03 25.30 -15.99
CA THR A 55 -7.91 24.18 -16.33
C THR A 55 -7.77 23.02 -15.33
N PHE A 56 -6.56 22.70 -14.87
CA PHE A 56 -6.38 21.67 -13.83
C PHE A 56 -7.10 22.04 -12.52
N PHE A 57 -7.10 23.31 -12.13
CA PHE A 57 -7.85 23.77 -10.98
C PHE A 57 -9.38 23.68 -11.19
N ASP A 58 -9.86 23.98 -12.39
CA ASP A 58 -11.27 23.87 -12.72
C ASP A 58 -11.71 22.39 -12.76
N LEU A 59 -10.91 21.50 -13.33
CA LEU A 59 -11.11 20.04 -13.27
C LEU A 59 -11.16 19.53 -11.81
N TYR A 60 -10.28 20.04 -10.95
CA TYR A 60 -10.29 19.67 -9.55
C TYR A 60 -11.58 20.12 -8.84
N LYS A 61 -12.09 21.32 -9.11
CA LYS A 61 -13.38 21.78 -8.55
C LYS A 61 -14.54 20.90 -8.99
N ILE A 62 -14.58 20.52 -10.28
CA ILE A 62 -15.61 19.62 -10.81
C ILE A 62 -15.48 18.25 -10.13
N LEU A 63 -14.26 17.71 -9.99
CA LEU A 63 -13.99 16.47 -9.28
C LEU A 63 -14.55 16.49 -7.85
N ILE A 64 -14.26 17.54 -7.08
CA ILE A 64 -14.76 17.68 -5.70
C ILE A 64 -16.29 17.74 -5.66
N SER A 65 -16.91 18.46 -6.59
CA SER A 65 -18.38 18.52 -6.70
C SER A 65 -18.97 17.13 -7.00
N VAL A 66 -18.40 16.39 -7.93
CA VAL A 66 -18.80 15.00 -8.24
C VAL A 66 -18.62 14.09 -7.04
N PHE A 67 -17.45 14.15 -6.40
CA PHE A 67 -17.12 13.36 -5.22
C PHE A 67 -18.13 13.57 -4.08
N GLN A 68 -18.40 14.82 -3.75
CA GLN A 68 -19.40 15.17 -2.72
C GLN A 68 -20.81 14.68 -3.06
N LYS A 69 -21.19 14.72 -4.35
CA LYS A 69 -22.49 14.22 -4.80
C LYS A 69 -22.60 12.70 -4.67
N GLU A 70 -21.56 11.96 -5.07
CA GLU A 70 -21.54 10.50 -4.99
C GLU A 70 -21.56 10.01 -3.54
N LEU A 71 -20.83 10.67 -2.64
CA LEU A 71 -20.79 10.31 -1.22
C LEU A 71 -22.10 10.57 -0.46
N LYS A 72 -23.10 11.26 -1.06
CA LYS A 72 -24.45 11.32 -0.48
C LYS A 72 -25.19 9.98 -0.55
N HIS A 73 -24.78 9.10 -1.46
CA HIS A 73 -25.44 7.83 -1.76
C HIS A 73 -24.52 6.61 -1.59
N LYS A 74 -23.20 6.83 -1.46
CA LYS A 74 -22.19 5.80 -1.32
C LYS A 74 -21.35 6.07 -0.08
N GLN A 75 -20.87 5.02 0.57
CA GLN A 75 -19.95 5.15 1.70
C GLN A 75 -18.54 5.54 1.24
N TRP A 76 -18.16 5.15 0.03
CA TRP A 76 -16.91 5.45 -0.61
C TRP A 76 -17.05 5.51 -2.12
N PHE A 77 -16.11 6.15 -2.79
CA PHE A 77 -16.13 6.34 -4.23
C PHE A 77 -14.70 6.50 -4.75
N ASP A 78 -14.36 5.80 -5.84
CA ASP A 78 -13.06 5.88 -6.51
C ASP A 78 -13.18 6.69 -7.83
N PRO A 79 -13.10 8.02 -7.78
CA PRO A 79 -13.21 8.83 -8.99
C PRO A 79 -12.05 8.61 -9.96
N PHE A 80 -10.85 8.32 -9.45
CA PHE A 80 -9.65 8.21 -10.29
C PHE A 80 -9.61 6.91 -11.08
N GLY A 81 -9.98 5.80 -10.46
CA GLY A 81 -10.14 4.54 -11.18
C GLY A 81 -11.24 4.63 -12.24
N ASP A 82 -12.38 5.26 -11.93
CA ASP A 82 -13.47 5.46 -12.90
C ASP A 82 -13.04 6.36 -14.08
N ILE A 83 -12.28 7.45 -13.82
CA ILE A 83 -11.71 8.31 -14.87
C ILE A 83 -10.72 7.52 -15.72
N TYR A 84 -9.83 6.74 -15.11
CA TYR A 84 -8.85 5.93 -15.81
C TYR A 84 -9.50 4.89 -16.73
N GLU A 85 -10.51 4.17 -16.23
CA GLU A 85 -11.26 3.18 -17.02
C GLU A 85 -11.98 3.83 -18.22
N GLU A 86 -12.57 5.02 -18.05
CA GLU A 86 -13.30 5.73 -19.10
C GLU A 86 -12.36 6.38 -20.13
N LEU A 87 -11.33 7.09 -19.68
CA LEU A 87 -10.46 7.88 -20.56
C LEU A 87 -9.37 7.05 -21.24
N ILE A 88 -8.80 6.09 -20.54
CA ILE A 88 -7.58 5.40 -20.94
C ILE A 88 -7.89 3.99 -21.42
N ALA A 89 -8.56 3.20 -20.59
CA ALA A 89 -8.84 1.80 -20.91
C ALA A 89 -9.83 1.64 -22.08
N SER A 90 -10.82 2.55 -22.24
CA SER A 90 -11.85 2.51 -23.28
C SER A 90 -11.28 2.75 -24.69
N ARG A 91 -10.16 3.44 -24.83
CA ARG A 91 -9.54 3.82 -26.11
C ARG A 91 -8.69 2.72 -26.77
N GLY A 92 -8.94 1.44 -26.44
CA GLY A 92 -8.26 0.29 -27.06
C GLY A 92 -6.84 0.07 -26.58
N ARG A 93 -6.33 0.92 -25.70
CA ARG A 93 -5.10 0.71 -24.95
C ARG A 93 -5.38 -0.03 -23.63
N ARG A 94 -6.34 -0.98 -23.67
CA ARG A 94 -6.47 -1.96 -22.58
C ARG A 94 -5.10 -2.61 -22.44
N SER A 95 -4.38 -1.89 -21.71
CA SER A 95 -3.00 -1.95 -21.31
C SER A 95 -2.26 -3.18 -21.83
N SER A 96 -1.13 -2.94 -22.48
CA SER A 96 -0.03 -3.92 -22.51
C SER A 96 0.21 -4.58 -21.13
N ASN A 97 -0.32 -4.03 -20.06
CA ASN A 97 -0.15 -4.45 -18.67
C ASN A 97 -1.36 -5.22 -18.08
N GLY A 98 -2.48 -5.40 -18.81
CA GLY A 98 -3.64 -6.18 -18.32
C GLY A 98 -4.28 -5.66 -17.02
N GLN A 99 -4.17 -4.36 -16.73
CA GLN A 99 -4.69 -3.74 -15.49
C GLN A 99 -6.22 -3.69 -15.51
N PHE A 100 -6.84 -4.39 -14.56
CA PHE A 100 -8.27 -4.34 -14.29
C PHE A 100 -8.46 -3.98 -12.82
N PHE A 101 -9.22 -2.92 -12.55
CA PHE A 101 -9.56 -2.59 -11.17
C PHE A 101 -10.65 -3.54 -10.65
N THR A 102 -10.50 -3.94 -9.40
CA THR A 102 -11.45 -4.83 -8.74
C THR A 102 -12.84 -4.17 -8.71
N PRO A 103 -13.90 -4.87 -9.16
CA PRO A 103 -15.25 -4.33 -9.11
C PRO A 103 -15.68 -3.93 -7.69
N TYR A 104 -16.46 -2.84 -7.56
CA TYR A 104 -16.91 -2.28 -6.28
C TYR A 104 -17.48 -3.34 -5.33
N GLY A 105 -18.44 -4.15 -5.78
CA GLY A 105 -19.07 -5.18 -4.94
C GLY A 105 -18.10 -6.26 -4.47
N LEU A 106 -17.04 -6.55 -5.25
CA LEU A 106 -15.99 -7.49 -4.82
C LEU A 106 -15.08 -6.86 -3.76
N CYS A 107 -14.74 -5.57 -3.90
CA CYS A 107 -14.00 -4.84 -2.87
C CYS A 107 -14.76 -4.84 -1.54
N GLU A 108 -16.07 -4.63 -1.59
CA GLU A 108 -16.93 -4.66 -0.41
C GLU A 108 -16.97 -6.06 0.23
N LEU A 109 -17.11 -7.10 -0.56
CA LEU A 109 -17.06 -8.48 -0.07
C LEU A 109 -15.71 -8.79 0.57
N MET A 110 -14.60 -8.39 -0.08
CA MET A 110 -13.25 -8.58 0.47
C MET A 110 -13.07 -7.85 1.80
N ALA A 111 -13.59 -6.63 1.94
CA ALA A 111 -13.56 -5.89 3.20
C ALA A 111 -14.30 -6.60 4.33
N GLU A 112 -15.43 -7.28 4.03
CA GLU A 112 -16.18 -8.07 5.00
C GLU A 112 -15.44 -9.32 5.45
N ILE A 113 -14.87 -10.11 4.51
CA ILE A 113 -14.23 -11.39 4.84
C ILE A 113 -12.84 -11.24 5.45
N THR A 114 -12.15 -10.11 5.21
CA THR A 114 -10.82 -9.84 5.78
C THR A 114 -10.86 -9.30 7.21
N TYR A 115 -12.04 -9.24 7.81
CA TYR A 115 -12.25 -8.75 9.17
C TYR A 115 -11.57 -9.63 10.21
N ALA A 116 -10.43 -9.19 10.72
CA ALA A 116 -9.67 -9.95 11.73
C ALA A 116 -10.18 -9.65 13.15
N PRO A 117 -10.19 -10.65 14.05
CA PRO A 117 -10.63 -10.46 15.46
C PRO A 117 -9.89 -9.36 16.23
N GLN A 118 -8.66 -9.03 15.82
CA GLN A 118 -7.85 -7.95 16.41
C GLN A 118 -8.44 -6.56 16.13
N ILE A 119 -9.05 -6.36 14.95
CA ILE A 119 -9.71 -5.12 14.53
C ILE A 119 -10.96 -4.89 15.40
N GLN A 120 -11.70 -5.96 15.72
CA GLN A 120 -12.87 -5.92 16.60
C GLN A 120 -12.59 -5.35 17.99
N LYS A 121 -11.34 -5.45 18.46
CA LYS A 121 -10.92 -4.97 19.80
C LYS A 121 -10.50 -3.50 19.80
N GLY A 122 -10.76 -2.74 18.73
CA GLY A 122 -10.38 -1.33 18.61
C GLY A 122 -8.87 -1.09 18.57
N LYS A 123 -8.07 -2.11 18.25
CA LYS A 123 -6.63 -1.95 18.06
C LYS A 123 -6.36 -1.45 16.65
N LYS A 124 -5.58 -0.37 16.55
CA LYS A 124 -5.06 0.11 15.27
C LYS A 124 -4.16 -0.97 14.66
N CYS A 125 -4.55 -1.47 13.48
CA CYS A 125 -3.79 -2.46 12.73
C CYS A 125 -3.14 -1.82 11.50
N LEU A 126 -2.06 -2.44 11.03
CA LEU A 126 -1.51 -2.16 9.72
C LEU A 126 -2.17 -3.12 8.73
N VAL A 127 -2.77 -2.59 7.67
CA VAL A 127 -3.45 -3.34 6.61
C VAL A 127 -2.78 -3.00 5.29
N SER A 128 -2.31 -4.00 4.56
CA SER A 128 -1.55 -3.81 3.32
C SER A 128 -2.26 -4.46 2.13
N ASP A 129 -2.17 -3.78 0.97
CA ASP A 129 -2.51 -4.32 -0.34
C ASP A 129 -1.28 -4.16 -1.25
N PRO A 130 -0.59 -5.27 -1.60
CA PRO A 130 0.66 -5.24 -2.37
C PRO A 130 0.48 -5.00 -3.88
N THR A 131 -0.76 -4.84 -4.36
CA THR A 131 -1.14 -4.60 -5.76
C THR A 131 -2.38 -3.71 -5.82
N CYS A 132 -2.28 -2.54 -5.21
CA CYS A 132 -3.44 -1.73 -4.82
C CYS A 132 -4.25 -1.15 -5.99
N GLY A 133 -3.67 -1.03 -7.20
CA GLY A 133 -4.30 -0.36 -8.33
C GLY A 133 -4.68 1.09 -7.97
N SER A 134 -5.96 1.44 -8.07
CA SER A 134 -6.48 2.74 -7.62
C SER A 134 -6.80 2.82 -6.12
N GLY A 135 -6.55 1.74 -5.35
CA GLY A 135 -6.80 1.66 -3.91
C GLY A 135 -8.22 1.24 -3.52
N ARG A 136 -9.05 0.75 -4.44
CA ARG A 136 -10.47 0.39 -4.19
C ARG A 136 -10.67 -0.57 -3.03
N THR A 137 -9.85 -1.62 -2.93
CA THR A 137 -9.89 -2.62 -1.85
C THR A 137 -9.66 -2.00 -0.49
N LEU A 138 -8.65 -1.14 -0.39
CA LEU A 138 -8.31 -0.42 0.84
C LEU A 138 -9.35 0.64 1.21
N LEU A 139 -9.96 1.33 0.23
CA LEU A 139 -11.05 2.27 0.49
C LEU A 139 -12.29 1.57 1.04
N ALA A 140 -12.71 0.45 0.44
CA ALA A 140 -13.82 -0.35 0.93
C ALA A 140 -13.56 -0.86 2.36
N PHE A 141 -12.31 -1.26 2.65
CA PHE A 141 -11.89 -1.65 3.99
C PHE A 141 -11.92 -0.46 4.96
N HIS A 142 -11.39 0.70 4.55
CA HIS A 142 -11.30 1.90 5.39
C HIS A 142 -12.66 2.32 5.96
N VAL A 143 -13.67 2.43 5.12
CA VAL A 143 -15.00 2.93 5.55
C VAL A 143 -15.73 1.99 6.51
N ARG A 144 -15.39 0.70 6.48
CA ARG A 144 -15.93 -0.30 7.41
C ARG A 144 -15.13 -0.42 8.71
N HIS A 145 -13.85 -0.13 8.65
CA HIS A 145 -12.88 -0.38 9.73
C HIS A 145 -11.99 0.84 9.95
N LEU A 146 -12.61 1.94 10.38
CA LEU A 146 -11.90 3.21 10.63
C LEU A 146 -10.78 3.07 11.66
N GLY A 147 -9.78 3.94 11.56
CA GLY A 147 -8.68 4.04 12.54
C GLY A 147 -7.52 3.08 12.31
N ASN A 148 -7.54 2.28 11.23
CA ASN A 148 -6.39 1.47 10.82
C ASN A 148 -5.39 2.27 9.99
N TYR A 149 -4.14 1.82 9.95
CA TYR A 149 -3.10 2.37 9.11
C TYR A 149 -3.01 1.55 7.83
N LEU A 150 -3.24 2.18 6.68
CA LEU A 150 -3.26 1.49 5.40
C LEU A 150 -1.94 1.65 4.67
N VAL A 151 -1.45 0.56 4.08
CA VAL A 151 -0.25 0.53 3.23
C VAL A 151 -0.66 -0.01 1.87
N ALA A 152 -0.58 0.85 0.88
CA ALA A 152 -0.86 0.52 -0.52
C ALA A 152 0.45 0.39 -1.28
N GLU A 153 0.61 -0.66 -2.06
CA GLU A 153 1.83 -0.92 -2.83
C GLU A 153 1.45 -1.21 -4.28
N ASP A 154 2.19 -0.66 -5.24
CA ASP A 154 2.02 -1.00 -6.66
C ASP A 154 3.33 -0.76 -7.43
N ILE A 155 3.52 -1.50 -8.51
CA ILE A 155 4.64 -1.32 -9.45
C ILE A 155 4.37 -0.20 -10.45
N ASP A 156 3.11 0.11 -10.71
CA ASP A 156 2.69 1.16 -11.62
C ASP A 156 2.56 2.50 -10.91
N ARG A 157 3.32 3.50 -11.37
CA ARG A 157 3.32 4.84 -10.78
C ARG A 157 1.94 5.50 -10.84
N THR A 158 1.21 5.36 -11.95
CA THR A 158 -0.13 5.95 -12.10
C THR A 158 -1.10 5.36 -11.10
N CYS A 159 -1.04 4.04 -10.84
CA CYS A 159 -1.81 3.38 -9.80
C CYS A 159 -1.50 3.95 -8.40
N CYS A 160 -0.22 4.13 -8.09
CA CYS A 160 0.18 4.77 -6.83
C CYS A 160 -0.37 6.19 -6.71
N LEU A 161 -0.24 7.02 -7.76
CA LEU A 161 -0.77 8.40 -7.74
C LEU A 161 -2.29 8.45 -7.56
N MET A 162 -3.05 7.55 -8.23
CA MET A 162 -4.50 7.42 -8.03
C MET A 162 -4.82 7.09 -6.57
N THR A 163 -4.09 6.13 -6.00
CA THR A 163 -4.28 5.71 -4.61
C THR A 163 -3.93 6.83 -3.63
N VAL A 164 -2.86 7.60 -3.85
CA VAL A 164 -2.53 8.79 -3.03
C VAL A 164 -3.68 9.79 -3.05
N CYS A 165 -4.19 10.13 -4.24
CA CYS A 165 -5.31 11.06 -4.39
C CYS A 165 -6.58 10.54 -3.71
N ASN A 166 -6.89 9.24 -3.86
CA ASN A 166 -8.02 8.61 -3.19
C ASN A 166 -7.87 8.63 -1.66
N PHE A 167 -6.68 8.34 -1.14
CA PHE A 167 -6.42 8.40 0.30
C PHE A 167 -6.57 9.81 0.86
N ILE A 168 -6.07 10.82 0.13
CA ILE A 168 -6.25 12.22 0.49
C ILE A 168 -7.75 12.55 0.63
N LEU A 169 -8.54 12.26 -0.41
CA LEU A 169 -9.96 12.64 -0.45
C LEU A 169 -10.82 11.89 0.58
N HIS A 170 -10.45 10.67 0.95
CA HIS A 170 -11.20 9.86 1.94
C HIS A 170 -10.67 10.02 3.37
N GLY A 171 -9.66 10.84 3.60
CA GLY A 171 -9.08 11.02 4.93
C GLY A 171 -8.35 9.76 5.45
N VAL A 172 -7.85 8.92 4.57
CA VAL A 172 -7.11 7.70 4.94
C VAL A 172 -5.74 8.06 5.49
N GLU A 173 -5.46 7.67 6.73
CA GLU A 173 -4.12 7.70 7.30
C GLU A 173 -3.33 6.48 6.82
N GLY A 174 -2.29 6.70 6.02
CA GLY A 174 -1.54 5.59 5.45
C GLY A 174 -0.32 5.98 4.64
N GLU A 175 0.22 4.99 3.96
CA GLU A 175 1.32 5.11 3.01
C GLU A 175 0.94 4.50 1.67
N VAL A 176 1.43 5.11 0.60
CA VAL A 176 1.40 4.52 -0.75
C VAL A 176 2.84 4.39 -1.22
N ILE A 177 3.25 3.19 -1.60
CA ILE A 177 4.64 2.85 -1.92
C ILE A 177 4.71 2.39 -3.37
N TRP A 178 5.48 3.09 -4.16
CA TRP A 178 5.77 2.72 -5.54
C TRP A 178 7.01 1.84 -5.57
N HIS A 179 6.80 0.53 -5.75
CA HIS A 179 7.86 -0.47 -5.82
C HIS A 179 7.36 -1.79 -6.44
N ASN A 180 8.26 -2.72 -6.67
CA ASN A 180 7.91 -4.09 -7.03
C ASN A 180 7.73 -4.94 -5.76
N SER A 181 6.51 -5.31 -5.41
CA SER A 181 6.18 -6.09 -4.21
C SER A 181 6.81 -7.50 -4.21
N LEU A 182 7.21 -8.02 -5.38
CA LEU A 182 7.95 -9.28 -5.50
C LEU A 182 9.45 -9.11 -5.21
N GLU A 183 9.95 -7.87 -5.19
CA GLU A 183 11.33 -7.50 -4.93
C GLU A 183 11.39 -6.54 -3.73
N PRO A 184 11.39 -7.05 -2.49
CA PRO A 184 11.25 -6.22 -1.28
C PRO A 184 12.29 -5.12 -1.11
N ASP A 185 13.45 -5.25 -1.76
CA ASP A 185 14.52 -4.23 -1.73
C ASP A 185 14.36 -3.18 -2.86
N SER A 186 13.38 -3.31 -3.76
CA SER A 186 13.04 -2.27 -4.74
C SER A 186 12.33 -1.11 -4.05
N PHE A 187 12.60 0.12 -4.49
CA PHE A 187 11.92 1.33 -4.02
C PHE A 187 12.10 2.44 -5.05
N PHE A 188 11.00 2.96 -5.56
CA PHE A 188 11.00 4.05 -6.54
C PHE A 188 10.48 5.36 -5.95
N GLY A 189 9.60 5.29 -4.94
CA GLY A 189 9.03 6.43 -4.25
C GLY A 189 7.94 6.03 -3.25
N ALA A 190 7.56 6.94 -2.36
CA ALA A 190 6.44 6.71 -1.46
C ALA A 190 5.85 8.04 -0.95
N TRP A 191 4.59 7.98 -0.51
CA TRP A 191 3.85 9.09 0.04
C TRP A 191 3.17 8.67 1.34
N LYS A 192 3.21 9.56 2.35
CA LYS A 192 2.31 9.48 3.51
C LYS A 192 1.11 10.39 3.30
N THR A 193 -0.06 9.92 3.74
CA THR A 193 -1.32 10.65 3.61
C THR A 193 -1.96 10.85 4.98
N ASN A 194 -2.49 12.03 5.22
CA ASN A 194 -3.34 12.39 6.36
C ASN A 194 -2.76 12.08 7.75
N GLU A 195 -1.42 12.07 7.87
CA GLU A 195 -0.67 11.75 9.10
C GLU A 195 -1.11 12.62 10.29
N PHE A 196 -1.57 13.85 10.01
CA PHE A 196 -1.97 14.83 11.03
C PHE A 196 -3.45 15.23 10.93
N LEU A 197 -4.28 14.47 10.21
CA LEU A 197 -5.67 14.83 10.01
C LEU A 197 -6.43 15.00 11.35
N ASN A 198 -6.12 14.17 12.33
CA ASN A 198 -6.71 14.23 13.67
C ASN A 198 -6.04 15.27 14.59
N HIS A 199 -4.97 15.94 14.13
CA HIS A 199 -4.25 16.98 14.87
C HIS A 199 -4.68 18.37 14.38
N VAL A 200 -5.90 18.77 14.75
CA VAL A 200 -6.52 20.05 14.32
C VAL A 200 -5.61 21.27 14.55
N SER A 201 -4.79 21.23 15.60
CA SER A 201 -3.86 22.33 15.94
C SER A 201 -2.74 22.53 14.92
N LYS A 202 -2.37 21.52 14.13
CA LYS A 202 -1.23 21.62 13.20
C LYS A 202 -1.64 22.04 11.79
N TYR A 203 -2.72 21.45 11.25
CA TYR A 203 -3.16 21.71 9.86
C TYR A 203 -4.67 21.90 9.73
N ASN A 204 -5.36 22.31 10.79
CA ASN A 204 -6.80 22.55 10.83
C ASN A 204 -7.65 21.36 10.33
N GLY A 205 -7.13 20.14 10.44
CA GLY A 205 -7.83 18.94 9.96
C GLY A 205 -7.95 18.83 8.43
N LEU A 206 -7.13 19.58 7.68
CA LEU A 206 -7.17 19.52 6.21
C LEU A 206 -6.48 18.24 5.70
N PRO A 207 -7.07 17.59 4.67
CA PRO A 207 -6.42 16.48 4.00
C PRO A 207 -5.07 16.89 3.41
N HIS A 208 -4.05 16.05 3.60
CA HIS A 208 -2.70 16.36 3.17
C HIS A 208 -1.87 15.12 2.84
N CYS A 209 -0.75 15.34 2.15
CA CYS A 209 0.25 14.33 1.91
C CYS A 209 1.67 14.90 1.94
N ARG A 210 2.66 14.02 1.95
CA ARG A 210 4.07 14.33 1.73
C ARG A 210 4.79 13.12 1.14
N GLU A 211 5.82 13.39 0.37
CA GLU A 211 6.75 12.34 -0.05
C GLU A 211 7.61 11.88 1.13
N ILE A 212 8.00 10.62 1.11
CA ILE A 212 8.87 10.03 2.12
C ILE A 212 9.98 9.21 1.46
N SER A 213 11.11 9.13 2.19
CA SER A 213 12.23 8.29 1.81
C SER A 213 11.96 6.81 2.11
N PHE A 214 12.79 5.92 1.54
CA PHE A 214 12.75 4.50 1.91
C PHE A 214 12.93 4.29 3.42
N GLU A 215 13.86 5.00 4.05
CA GLU A 215 14.18 4.89 5.48
C GLU A 215 12.97 5.24 6.38
N ASP A 216 12.11 6.18 5.92
CA ASP A 216 10.92 6.62 6.66
C ASP A 216 9.69 5.74 6.38
N SER A 217 9.77 4.85 5.40
CA SER A 217 8.65 4.03 4.94
C SER A 217 8.36 2.84 5.85
N THR A 218 7.12 2.36 5.80
CA THR A 218 6.72 1.10 6.41
C THR A 218 7.42 -0.09 5.74
N LEU A 219 7.71 -0.01 4.44
CA LEU A 219 8.43 -1.04 3.69
C LEU A 219 9.81 -1.34 4.31
N LYS A 220 10.58 -0.30 4.66
CA LYS A 220 11.88 -0.47 5.35
C LYS A 220 11.72 -1.24 6.67
N ARG A 221 10.74 -0.86 7.47
CA ARG A 221 10.47 -1.54 8.76
C ARG A 221 10.05 -3.00 8.58
N MET A 222 9.25 -3.29 7.55
CA MET A 222 8.82 -4.66 7.22
C MET A 222 10.00 -5.49 6.74
N ASN A 223 10.86 -4.94 5.87
CA ASN A 223 12.06 -5.61 5.36
C ASN A 223 13.06 -5.92 6.48
N ASP A 224 13.32 -4.98 7.37
CA ASP A 224 14.24 -5.19 8.50
C ASP A 224 13.71 -6.30 9.42
N LYS A 225 12.42 -6.30 9.72
CA LYS A 225 11.78 -7.36 10.51
C LYS A 225 11.87 -8.72 9.83
N SER A 226 11.60 -8.79 8.52
CA SER A 226 11.71 -10.01 7.73
C SER A 226 13.15 -10.55 7.73
N LYS A 227 14.14 -9.69 7.46
CA LYS A 227 15.57 -10.06 7.50
C LYS A 227 15.98 -10.55 8.89
N GLN A 228 15.48 -9.95 9.95
CA GLN A 228 15.73 -10.40 11.31
C GLN A 228 15.13 -11.79 11.59
N VAL A 229 13.87 -12.02 11.19
CA VAL A 229 13.21 -13.32 11.31
C VAL A 229 13.97 -14.40 10.55
N GLN A 230 14.38 -14.12 9.31
CA GLN A 230 15.19 -15.07 8.51
C GLN A 230 16.52 -15.43 9.19
N ARG A 231 17.24 -14.43 9.75
CA ARG A 231 18.50 -14.68 10.48
C ARG A 231 18.27 -15.58 11.71
N ILE A 232 17.22 -15.34 12.48
CA ILE A 232 16.86 -16.18 13.62
C ILE A 232 16.54 -17.61 13.15
N ARG A 233 15.75 -17.76 12.10
CA ARG A 233 15.37 -19.05 11.54
C ARG A 233 16.58 -19.84 11.07
N MET A 234 17.48 -19.23 10.30
CA MET A 234 18.72 -19.86 9.84
C MET A 234 19.58 -20.36 11.02
N ARG A 235 19.78 -19.51 12.04
CA ARG A 235 20.56 -19.87 13.24
C ARG A 235 19.93 -21.05 14.00
N LEU A 236 18.62 -21.08 14.12
CA LEU A 236 17.92 -22.19 14.78
C LEU A 236 18.00 -23.50 13.97
N GLU A 237 17.92 -23.44 12.63
CA GLU A 237 18.11 -24.61 11.77
C GLU A 237 19.52 -25.16 11.85
N GLU A 238 20.55 -24.32 11.88
CA GLU A 238 21.93 -24.73 12.07
C GLU A 238 22.13 -25.42 13.42
N GLN A 239 21.63 -24.83 14.50
CA GLN A 239 21.66 -25.45 15.83
C GLN A 239 20.94 -26.81 15.86
N LYS A 240 19.77 -26.91 15.24
CA LYS A 240 19.04 -28.15 15.10
C LYS A 240 19.86 -29.23 14.36
N LYS A 241 20.48 -28.87 13.23
CA LYS A 241 21.35 -29.80 12.46
C LYS A 241 22.49 -30.33 13.31
N ALA A 242 23.19 -29.45 14.05
CA ALA A 242 24.29 -29.85 14.93
C ALA A 242 23.83 -30.82 16.04
N LEU A 243 22.68 -30.54 16.68
CA LEU A 243 22.14 -31.42 17.73
C LEU A 243 21.67 -32.77 17.15
N VAL A 244 21.08 -32.80 15.98
CA VAL A 244 20.68 -34.04 15.29
C VAL A 244 21.90 -34.89 14.93
N SER A 245 22.97 -34.29 14.40
CA SER A 245 24.20 -35.00 14.10
C SER A 245 24.84 -35.62 15.35
N ARG A 246 24.85 -34.86 16.46
CA ARG A 246 25.35 -35.37 17.76
C ARG A 246 24.47 -36.51 18.30
N LEU A 247 23.18 -36.41 18.19
CA LEU A 247 22.25 -37.48 18.59
C LEU A 247 22.46 -38.75 17.76
N LYS A 248 22.65 -38.60 16.44
CA LYS A 248 22.94 -39.70 15.52
C LYS A 248 24.26 -40.41 15.92
N TYR A 249 25.31 -39.65 16.25
CA TYR A 249 26.57 -40.23 16.73
C TYR A 249 26.36 -41.10 17.97
N ILE A 250 25.64 -40.60 19.00
CA ILE A 250 25.34 -41.38 20.21
C ILE A 250 24.50 -42.63 19.88
N SER A 251 23.65 -42.58 18.88
CA SER A 251 22.85 -43.74 18.47
C SER A 251 23.66 -44.88 17.87
N LEU A 252 24.85 -44.58 17.32
CA LEU A 252 25.75 -45.54 16.70
C LEU A 252 26.69 -46.25 17.71
N ILE A 253 26.75 -45.81 18.97
CA ILE A 253 27.57 -46.44 20.02
C ILE A 253 26.96 -47.80 20.37
N SER A 254 27.79 -48.87 20.27
CA SER A 254 27.34 -50.25 20.42
C SER A 254 26.99 -50.62 21.88
N SER A 255 27.70 -50.03 22.85
CA SER A 255 27.43 -50.23 24.29
C SER A 255 27.15 -48.87 24.95
N LYS A 256 25.86 -48.49 25.07
CA LYS A 256 25.45 -47.21 25.65
C LYS A 256 25.49 -47.25 27.16
N THR A 257 26.24 -46.31 27.74
CA THR A 257 26.25 -46.07 29.19
C THR A 257 24.95 -45.40 29.65
N ALA A 258 24.73 -45.29 30.97
CA ALA A 258 23.63 -44.54 31.54
C ALA A 258 23.71 -43.04 31.19
N GLU A 259 24.94 -42.52 31.09
CA GLU A 259 25.22 -41.13 30.69
C GLU A 259 24.89 -40.88 29.22
N ASP A 260 25.23 -41.80 28.30
CA ASP A 260 24.86 -41.70 26.87
C ASP A 260 23.33 -41.62 26.68
N ARG A 261 22.61 -42.43 27.46
CA ARG A 261 21.12 -42.43 27.41
C ARG A 261 20.54 -41.14 27.99
N ALA A 262 21.14 -40.56 29.02
CA ALA A 262 20.74 -39.28 29.59
C ALA A 262 20.98 -38.12 28.61
N LEU A 263 22.17 -38.11 28.00
CA LEU A 263 22.52 -37.11 26.98
C LEU A 263 21.62 -37.20 25.75
N ALA A 264 21.29 -38.39 25.28
CA ALA A 264 20.38 -38.57 24.13
C ALA A 264 18.98 -37.99 24.44
N ARG A 265 18.46 -38.19 25.65
CA ARG A 265 17.17 -37.62 26.10
C ARG A 265 17.23 -36.09 26.15
N GLU A 266 18.30 -35.52 26.66
CA GLU A 266 18.49 -34.06 26.72
C GLU A 266 18.54 -33.43 25.32
N LEU A 267 19.34 -34.03 24.40
CA LEU A 267 19.42 -33.56 23.01
C LEU A 267 18.08 -33.64 22.29
N THR A 268 17.30 -34.73 22.49
CA THR A 268 15.96 -34.87 21.93
C THR A 268 15.04 -33.75 22.43
N ARG A 269 15.10 -33.41 23.73
CA ARG A 269 14.30 -32.33 24.31
C ARG A 269 14.68 -30.97 23.69
N LYS A 270 16.00 -30.69 23.53
CA LYS A 270 16.50 -29.46 22.89
C LYS A 270 16.03 -29.35 21.43
N ILE A 271 16.12 -30.44 20.64
CA ILE A 271 15.64 -30.48 19.26
C ILE A 271 14.14 -30.19 19.17
N ASN A 272 13.33 -30.79 20.06
CA ASN A 272 11.88 -30.58 20.07
C ASN A 272 11.53 -29.13 20.45
N ASN A 273 12.27 -28.50 21.35
CA ASN A 273 12.09 -27.09 21.68
C ASN A 273 12.40 -26.19 20.47
N ILE A 274 13.50 -26.45 19.76
CA ILE A 274 13.83 -25.70 18.55
C ILE A 274 12.76 -25.87 17.47
N LYS A 275 12.25 -27.09 17.23
CA LYS A 275 11.13 -27.34 16.32
C LYS A 275 9.88 -26.54 16.72
N LYS A 276 9.55 -26.45 18.02
CA LYS A 276 8.41 -25.67 18.51
C LYS A 276 8.59 -24.17 18.28
N ILE A 277 9.83 -23.66 18.41
CA ILE A 277 10.14 -22.27 18.14
C ILE A 277 10.06 -21.99 16.63
N LEU A 278 10.63 -22.83 15.78
CA LEU A 278 10.60 -22.68 14.33
C LEU A 278 9.19 -22.60 13.76
N ARG A 279 8.25 -23.40 14.29
CA ARG A 279 6.82 -23.32 13.90
C ARG A 279 6.16 -21.97 14.17
N LYS A 280 6.74 -21.10 15.00
CA LYS A 280 6.22 -19.74 15.22
C LYS A 280 6.67 -18.75 14.15
N TYR A 281 7.61 -19.17 13.30
CA TYR A 281 8.19 -18.38 12.22
C TYR A 281 7.85 -18.98 10.82
N GLU A 282 7.02 -20.03 10.79
CA GLU A 282 6.32 -20.53 9.60
C GLU A 282 5.04 -19.73 9.35
#